data_a82768ccdc7e9fcf2742c1a5ace5a0d6
#
_entry.id   a82768ccdc7e9fcf2742c1a5ace5a0d6
#
_cell.length_a   1.000
_cell.length_b   1.000
_cell.length_c   1.000
_cell.angle_alpha   90.00
_cell.angle_beta   90.00
_cell.angle_gamma   90.00
#
_symmetry.space_group_name_H-M   'P 1'
#
loop_
_entity.id
_entity.type
_entity.pdbx_description
1 polymer ?
#
loop_
_entity_poly.entity_id
_entity_poly.type
_entity_poly.pdbx_seq_one_letter_code
_entity_poly.pdbx_strand_id
1 'polypeptide(L)'
;MLPPVLPRPWSAAAQDALYGPDGFFLQHAPADHFRTSVTASPVFAEAVRRLAGLVDDALGRPDPFDVVDVGAGRGELLAALPDVPSRWRLTGVDLAPGPDGVRWSAAVPALEGLLLANEWLDDVPVEVLFDGRVVLVDRDGLESLGGPASAADLTWAQRWWPQGRRVEVGRSREQAWAGAVAQVRRGLAVAVDYGHVLGDRAVFFDRRPTLTGYRDGRQVPPVPDGTCDLTAHVALDALAASSGGRVLAQREALLRLGVDATAPPRSLSTSDPRHYLALLQRASQAAELLDRRTLGSFGWVLCPVGIEDPLLG
;
A
#
# COMPACT_ATOMS: atom_id res chain seq x y z
N MET A 1 -30.95 17.42 19.62
CA MET A 1 -29.51 17.41 19.88
C MET A 1 -29.12 15.94 20.06
N LEU A 2 -28.32 15.39 19.14
CA LEU A 2 -27.80 14.03 19.30
C LEU A 2 -26.87 14.00 20.52
N PRO A 3 -26.82 12.92 21.31
CA PRO A 3 -25.92 12.82 22.45
C PRO A 3 -24.47 12.97 21.93
N PRO A 4 -23.60 13.59 22.75
CA PRO A 4 -22.20 13.71 22.35
C PRO A 4 -21.60 12.31 22.12
N VAL A 5 -21.00 12.09 20.98
CA VAL A 5 -20.27 10.86 20.69
C VAL A 5 -19.04 10.85 21.61
N LEU A 6 -18.95 9.86 22.48
CA LEU A 6 -17.82 9.75 23.40
C LEU A 6 -16.52 9.49 22.62
N PRO A 7 -15.38 10.06 23.08
CA PRO A 7 -14.08 9.76 22.50
C PRO A 7 -13.79 8.25 22.57
N ARG A 8 -13.20 7.71 21.50
CA ARG A 8 -12.91 6.28 21.34
C ARG A 8 -11.52 6.06 20.77
N PRO A 9 -10.93 4.85 20.85
CA PRO A 9 -9.64 4.54 20.26
C PRO A 9 -9.56 4.91 18.80
N TRP A 10 -8.39 5.37 18.34
CA TRP A 10 -8.16 5.74 16.93
C TRP A 10 -8.49 4.60 15.98
N SER A 11 -8.14 3.35 16.33
CA SER A 11 -8.46 2.17 15.51
C SER A 11 -9.96 2.05 15.24
N ALA A 12 -10.80 2.21 16.26
CA ALA A 12 -12.25 2.14 16.12
C ALA A 12 -12.84 3.38 15.40
N ALA A 13 -12.30 4.56 15.68
CA ALA A 13 -12.75 5.80 15.04
C ALA A 13 -12.44 5.82 13.53
N ALA A 14 -11.21 5.44 13.15
CA ALA A 14 -10.80 5.34 11.76
C ALA A 14 -11.55 4.23 11.02
N GLN A 15 -11.80 3.06 11.68
CA GLN A 15 -12.57 1.98 11.08
C GLN A 15 -13.97 2.45 10.65
N ASP A 16 -14.66 3.20 11.48
CA ASP A 16 -15.99 3.70 11.13
C ASP A 16 -15.92 4.84 10.11
N ALA A 17 -14.93 5.74 10.23
CA ALA A 17 -14.77 6.87 9.32
C ALA A 17 -14.40 6.44 7.90
N LEU A 18 -13.61 5.38 7.75
CA LEU A 18 -13.19 4.86 6.44
C LEU A 18 -14.18 3.83 5.86
N TYR A 19 -14.65 2.90 6.70
CA TYR A 19 -15.33 1.67 6.26
C TYR A 19 -16.75 1.51 6.81
N GLY A 20 -17.22 2.43 7.67
CA GLY A 20 -18.59 2.42 8.18
C GLY A 20 -19.65 2.65 7.09
N PRO A 21 -20.96 2.57 7.43
CA PRO A 21 -22.03 2.75 6.44
C PRO A 21 -21.98 4.08 5.66
N ASP A 22 -21.47 5.14 6.31
CA ASP A 22 -21.23 6.46 5.72
C ASP A 22 -19.72 6.70 5.54
N GLY A 23 -18.92 5.64 5.45
CA GLY A 23 -17.47 5.71 5.42
C GLY A 23 -16.93 6.28 4.12
N PHE A 24 -15.74 6.88 4.20
CA PHE A 24 -15.07 7.58 3.11
C PHE A 24 -14.97 6.74 1.83
N PHE A 25 -14.52 5.49 1.91
CA PHE A 25 -14.32 4.62 0.73
C PHE A 25 -15.61 4.11 0.08
N LEU A 26 -16.77 4.23 0.76
CA LEU A 26 -18.05 3.94 0.12
C LEU A 26 -18.61 5.14 -0.66
N GLN A 27 -18.17 6.35 -0.35
CA GLN A 27 -18.67 7.61 -0.94
C GLN A 27 -17.69 8.19 -1.96
N HIS A 28 -16.39 7.93 -1.81
CA HIS A 28 -15.31 8.51 -2.61
C HIS A 28 -14.45 7.42 -3.23
N ALA A 29 -13.92 7.66 -4.43
CA ALA A 29 -12.90 6.81 -4.99
C ALA A 29 -11.51 7.35 -4.59
N PRO A 30 -10.57 6.49 -4.16
CA PRO A 30 -9.21 6.92 -3.81
C PRO A 30 -8.53 7.74 -4.92
N ALA A 31 -8.71 7.35 -6.18
CA ALA A 31 -8.15 8.05 -7.35
C ALA A 31 -8.60 9.51 -7.49
N ASP A 32 -9.70 9.92 -6.87
CA ASP A 32 -10.19 11.31 -6.90
C ASP A 32 -9.42 12.19 -5.89
N HIS A 33 -8.74 11.58 -4.92
CA HIS A 33 -8.07 12.28 -3.81
C HIS A 33 -6.56 12.09 -3.77
N PHE A 34 -6.02 11.05 -4.46
CA PHE A 34 -4.60 10.69 -4.42
C PHE A 34 -4.01 10.41 -5.79
N ARG A 35 -2.71 10.68 -5.88
CA ARG A 35 -1.88 10.21 -6.97
C ARG A 35 -1.05 9.02 -6.47
N THR A 36 -1.57 7.82 -6.67
CA THR A 36 -0.89 6.56 -6.32
C THR A 36 0.18 6.19 -7.35
N SER A 37 1.03 5.22 -7.04
CA SER A 37 2.01 4.67 -7.98
C SER A 37 1.33 4.16 -9.27
N VAL A 38 0.13 3.61 -9.16
CA VAL A 38 -0.70 3.11 -10.28
C VAL A 38 -1.19 4.25 -11.16
N THR A 39 -1.76 5.31 -10.56
CA THR A 39 -2.30 6.45 -11.30
C THR A 39 -1.21 7.39 -11.82
N ALA A 40 0.00 7.32 -11.23
CA ALA A 40 1.12 8.15 -11.62
C ALA A 40 1.64 7.80 -13.02
N SER A 41 1.65 6.52 -13.42
CA SER A 41 2.30 6.13 -14.68
C SER A 41 2.00 4.70 -15.14
N PRO A 42 1.79 4.49 -16.46
CA PRO A 42 1.74 3.15 -17.06
C PRO A 42 3.05 2.36 -16.85
N VAL A 43 4.18 3.04 -16.56
CA VAL A 43 5.47 2.39 -16.29
C VAL A 43 5.39 1.49 -15.04
N PHE A 44 4.59 1.85 -14.03
CA PHE A 44 4.38 1.00 -12.86
C PHE A 44 3.63 -0.29 -13.23
N ALA A 45 2.55 -0.19 -13.99
CA ALA A 45 1.80 -1.36 -14.46
C ALA A 45 2.66 -2.30 -15.33
N GLU A 46 3.53 -1.75 -16.18
CA GLU A 46 4.49 -2.55 -16.94
C GLU A 46 5.51 -3.27 -16.05
N ALA A 47 5.98 -2.61 -14.97
CA ALA A 47 6.87 -3.25 -14.00
C ALA A 47 6.17 -4.39 -13.26
N VAL A 48 4.91 -4.17 -12.81
CA VAL A 48 4.08 -5.22 -12.19
C VAL A 48 3.84 -6.37 -13.17
N ARG A 49 3.57 -6.08 -14.46
CA ARG A 49 3.41 -7.11 -15.50
C ARG A 49 4.68 -7.95 -15.66
N ARG A 50 5.87 -7.33 -15.60
CA ARG A 50 7.15 -8.06 -15.65
C ARG A 50 7.35 -8.92 -14.41
N LEU A 51 7.05 -8.38 -13.21
CA LEU A 51 7.11 -9.15 -11.97
C LEU A 51 6.19 -10.38 -12.04
N ALA A 52 4.94 -10.19 -12.49
CA ALA A 52 4.01 -11.29 -12.69
C ALA A 52 4.55 -12.35 -13.67
N GLY A 53 5.25 -11.91 -14.72
CA GLY A 53 5.92 -12.82 -15.68
C GLY A 53 7.05 -13.63 -15.04
N LEU A 54 7.85 -13.02 -14.17
CA LEU A 54 8.91 -13.73 -13.44
C LEU A 54 8.33 -14.78 -12.48
N VAL A 55 7.24 -14.44 -11.77
CA VAL A 55 6.53 -15.39 -10.88
C VAL A 55 5.91 -16.53 -11.69
N ASP A 56 5.29 -16.21 -12.81
CA ASP A 56 4.70 -17.17 -13.72
C ASP A 56 5.72 -18.19 -14.26
N ASP A 57 6.89 -17.71 -14.69
CA ASP A 57 7.99 -18.57 -15.14
C ASP A 57 8.54 -19.42 -13.97
N ALA A 58 8.69 -18.85 -12.77
CA ALA A 58 9.15 -19.59 -11.59
C ALA A 58 8.16 -20.69 -11.14
N LEU A 59 6.88 -20.53 -11.43
CA LEU A 59 5.83 -21.52 -11.17
C LEU A 59 5.71 -22.57 -12.29
N GLY A 60 6.42 -22.42 -13.41
CA GLY A 60 6.34 -23.32 -14.57
C GLY A 60 5.11 -23.05 -15.45
N ARG A 61 4.61 -21.81 -15.45
CA ARG A 61 3.50 -21.32 -16.29
C ARG A 61 2.18 -22.06 -16.10
N PRO A 62 1.62 -22.04 -14.87
CA PRO A 62 0.36 -22.73 -14.60
C PRO A 62 -0.80 -22.16 -15.43
N ASP A 63 -1.83 -22.96 -15.60
CA ASP A 63 -3.10 -22.56 -16.20
C ASP A 63 -4.27 -22.95 -15.28
N PRO A 64 -4.93 -22.01 -14.62
CA PRO A 64 -4.71 -20.57 -14.67
C PRO A 64 -3.52 -20.11 -13.80
N PHE A 65 -2.91 -18.97 -14.17
CA PHE A 65 -2.03 -18.18 -13.32
C PHE A 65 -2.81 -16.99 -12.75
N ASP A 66 -2.80 -16.82 -11.44
CA ASP A 66 -3.57 -15.79 -10.76
C ASP A 66 -2.76 -14.49 -10.59
N VAL A 67 -3.39 -13.36 -10.91
CA VAL A 67 -2.94 -12.02 -10.49
C VAL A 67 -4.05 -11.39 -9.68
N VAL A 68 -3.81 -11.20 -8.39
CA VAL A 68 -4.79 -10.66 -7.44
C VAL A 68 -4.30 -9.31 -6.94
N ASP A 69 -5.13 -8.29 -7.08
CA ASP A 69 -4.89 -6.93 -6.61
C ASP A 69 -5.78 -6.64 -5.40
N VAL A 70 -5.17 -6.37 -4.23
CA VAL A 70 -5.87 -6.15 -2.96
C VAL A 70 -5.89 -4.66 -2.65
N GLY A 71 -7.06 -4.11 -2.32
CA GLY A 71 -7.29 -2.67 -2.29
C GLY A 71 -7.32 -2.13 -3.72
N ALA A 72 -8.01 -2.83 -4.61
CA ALA A 72 -7.93 -2.61 -6.06
C ALA A 72 -8.62 -1.31 -6.53
N GLY A 73 -9.27 -0.56 -5.63
CA GLY A 73 -9.98 0.67 -5.97
C GLY A 73 -11.06 0.41 -7.01
N ARG A 74 -10.89 0.96 -8.21
CA ARG A 74 -11.75 0.69 -9.38
C ARG A 74 -11.11 -0.25 -10.40
N GLY A 75 -10.02 -0.93 -10.04
CA GLY A 75 -9.30 -1.86 -10.90
C GLY A 75 -8.33 -1.20 -11.86
N GLU A 76 -7.86 0.00 -11.55
CA GLU A 76 -6.98 0.80 -12.40
C GLU A 76 -5.71 0.05 -12.76
N LEU A 77 -5.07 -0.63 -11.79
CA LEU A 77 -3.86 -1.40 -12.03
C LEU A 77 -4.14 -2.57 -12.99
N LEU A 78 -5.17 -3.35 -12.72
CA LEU A 78 -5.51 -4.53 -13.53
C LEU A 78 -5.86 -4.13 -14.97
N ALA A 79 -6.57 -3.00 -15.14
CA ALA A 79 -6.90 -2.45 -16.45
C ALA A 79 -5.67 -1.90 -17.20
N ALA A 80 -4.66 -1.43 -16.49
CA ALA A 80 -3.44 -0.88 -17.06
C ALA A 80 -2.38 -1.93 -17.42
N LEU A 81 -2.54 -3.21 -17.01
CA LEU A 81 -1.57 -4.26 -17.31
C LEU A 81 -1.49 -4.52 -18.84
N PRO A 82 -0.32 -4.35 -19.49
CA PRO A 82 -0.20 -4.59 -20.92
C PRO A 82 -0.05 -6.07 -21.24
N ASP A 83 -0.48 -6.49 -22.42
CA ASP A 83 -0.21 -7.81 -23.05
C ASP A 83 -0.40 -9.00 -22.08
N VAL A 84 -1.54 -9.04 -21.38
CA VAL A 84 -1.86 -10.10 -20.42
C VAL A 84 -2.15 -11.41 -21.16
N PRO A 85 -1.44 -12.53 -20.87
CA PRO A 85 -1.75 -13.83 -21.46
C PRO A 85 -3.16 -14.30 -21.12
N SER A 86 -3.87 -14.95 -22.04
CA SER A 86 -5.26 -15.40 -21.86
C SER A 86 -5.47 -16.38 -20.71
N ARG A 87 -4.42 -17.12 -20.30
CA ARG A 87 -4.43 -18.04 -19.14
C ARG A 87 -4.25 -17.31 -17.80
N TRP A 88 -3.95 -16.02 -17.80
CA TRP A 88 -3.88 -15.25 -16.56
C TRP A 88 -5.28 -14.84 -16.10
N ARG A 89 -5.53 -15.05 -14.83
CA ARG A 89 -6.79 -14.73 -14.20
C ARG A 89 -6.60 -13.51 -13.30
N LEU A 90 -7.05 -12.35 -13.79
CA LEU A 90 -7.00 -11.09 -13.04
C LEU A 90 -8.19 -11.01 -12.09
N THR A 91 -7.95 -10.68 -10.82
CA THR A 91 -9.00 -10.52 -9.80
C THR A 91 -8.70 -9.29 -8.95
N GLY A 92 -9.63 -8.35 -8.91
CA GLY A 92 -9.61 -7.25 -7.95
C GLY A 92 -10.28 -7.67 -6.64
N VAL A 93 -9.72 -7.22 -5.53
CA VAL A 93 -10.28 -7.41 -4.19
C VAL A 93 -10.46 -6.05 -3.55
N ASP A 94 -11.72 -5.67 -3.33
CA ASP A 94 -12.08 -4.40 -2.69
C ASP A 94 -13.48 -4.52 -2.07
N LEU A 95 -13.81 -3.61 -1.14
CA LEU A 95 -15.14 -3.49 -0.53
C LEU A 95 -16.12 -2.79 -1.48
N ALA A 96 -15.63 -1.85 -2.29
CA ALA A 96 -16.41 -1.19 -3.34
C ALA A 96 -16.63 -2.16 -4.51
N PRO A 97 -17.74 -2.01 -5.27
CA PRO A 97 -17.99 -2.82 -6.46
C PRO A 97 -16.98 -2.54 -7.56
N GLY A 98 -16.49 -3.60 -8.19
CA GLY A 98 -15.55 -3.51 -9.31
C GLY A 98 -16.19 -3.15 -10.64
N PRO A 99 -15.34 -2.89 -11.66
CA PRO A 99 -15.81 -2.60 -13.01
C PRO A 99 -16.38 -3.84 -13.70
N ASP A 100 -17.31 -3.62 -14.64
CA ASP A 100 -17.87 -4.70 -15.44
C ASP A 100 -16.81 -5.48 -16.21
N GLY A 101 -16.95 -6.82 -16.24
CA GLY A 101 -16.07 -7.70 -16.99
C GLY A 101 -14.74 -8.07 -16.29
N VAL A 102 -14.43 -7.49 -15.13
CA VAL A 102 -13.30 -7.87 -14.28
C VAL A 102 -13.79 -8.80 -13.16
N ARG A 103 -13.01 -9.85 -12.84
CA ARG A 103 -13.29 -10.67 -11.67
C ARG A 103 -13.13 -9.83 -10.41
N TRP A 104 -14.11 -9.90 -9.51
CA TRP A 104 -14.13 -9.10 -8.30
C TRP A 104 -14.52 -9.92 -7.08
N SER A 105 -13.93 -9.61 -5.94
CA SER A 105 -14.21 -10.30 -4.68
C SER A 105 -14.09 -9.33 -3.50
N ALA A 106 -14.92 -9.50 -2.48
CA ALA A 106 -14.78 -8.78 -1.20
C ALA A 106 -13.71 -9.40 -0.28
N ALA A 107 -13.16 -10.57 -0.64
CA ALA A 107 -12.14 -11.26 0.14
C ALA A 107 -11.08 -11.84 -0.79
N VAL A 108 -9.85 -11.94 -0.30
CA VAL A 108 -8.73 -12.52 -1.05
C VAL A 108 -9.02 -14.00 -1.32
N PRO A 109 -9.10 -14.42 -2.60
CA PRO A 109 -9.30 -15.83 -2.93
C PRO A 109 -8.01 -16.62 -2.75
N ALA A 110 -8.12 -17.94 -2.58
CA ALA A 110 -6.96 -18.81 -2.68
C ALA A 110 -6.39 -18.77 -4.10
N LEU A 111 -5.06 -18.59 -4.23
CA LEU A 111 -4.40 -18.33 -5.50
C LEU A 111 -3.08 -19.08 -5.68
N GLU A 112 -2.70 -19.30 -6.95
CA GLU A 112 -1.35 -19.68 -7.37
C GLU A 112 -0.87 -18.64 -8.38
N GLY A 113 0.10 -17.76 -7.97
CA GLY A 113 0.53 -16.65 -8.80
C GLY A 113 1.04 -15.45 -8.02
N LEU A 114 0.64 -14.26 -8.44
CA LEU A 114 1.01 -12.98 -7.83
C LEU A 114 -0.17 -12.38 -7.05
N LEU A 115 0.04 -12.09 -5.76
CA LEU A 115 -0.80 -11.21 -4.97
C LEU A 115 -0.09 -9.87 -4.82
N LEU A 116 -0.76 -8.79 -5.16
CA LEU A 116 -0.27 -7.43 -4.95
C LEU A 116 -1.23 -6.66 -4.06
N ALA A 117 -0.70 -5.86 -3.15
CA ALA A 117 -1.43 -4.88 -2.36
C ALA A 117 -0.65 -3.57 -2.47
N ASN A 118 -1.15 -2.61 -3.25
CA ASN A 118 -0.48 -1.32 -3.47
C ASN A 118 -1.25 -0.22 -2.78
N GLU A 119 -0.60 0.45 -1.81
CA GLU A 119 -1.24 1.52 -1.03
C GLU A 119 -2.60 1.04 -0.48
N TRP A 120 -2.55 -0.04 0.29
CA TRP A 120 -3.70 -0.66 0.96
C TRP A 120 -3.53 -0.69 2.48
N LEU A 121 -2.30 -0.94 2.95
CA LEU A 121 -2.07 -1.17 4.38
C LEU A 121 -1.97 0.14 5.17
N ASP A 122 -1.65 1.24 4.52
CA ASP A 122 -1.64 2.58 5.11
C ASP A 122 -3.04 3.01 5.58
N ASP A 123 -4.09 2.53 4.92
CA ASP A 123 -5.49 2.77 5.25
C ASP A 123 -6.08 1.78 6.27
N VAL A 124 -5.40 0.65 6.54
CA VAL A 124 -5.82 -0.25 7.60
C VAL A 124 -5.64 0.42 8.96
N PRO A 125 -6.73 0.63 9.74
CA PRO A 125 -6.69 1.41 10.96
C PRO A 125 -5.72 0.88 12.00
N VAL A 126 -4.98 1.78 12.64
CA VAL A 126 -4.00 1.46 13.69
C VAL A 126 -4.47 1.96 15.05
N GLU A 127 -4.05 1.29 16.10
CA GLU A 127 -4.16 1.82 17.44
C GLU A 127 -3.05 2.84 17.70
N VAL A 128 -3.38 3.93 18.37
CA VAL A 128 -2.40 4.97 18.71
C VAL A 128 -2.19 4.98 20.23
N LEU A 129 -0.93 4.89 20.63
CA LEU A 129 -0.52 4.96 22.03
C LEU A 129 0.26 6.24 22.31
N PHE A 130 0.14 6.75 23.52
CA PHE A 130 1.00 7.79 24.07
C PHE A 130 1.43 7.42 25.49
N ASP A 131 2.73 7.31 25.72
CA ASP A 131 3.33 6.84 26.98
C ASP A 131 2.66 5.57 27.53
N GLY A 132 2.37 4.58 26.65
CA GLY A 132 1.77 3.29 26.99
C GLY A 132 0.26 3.33 27.27
N ARG A 133 -0.41 4.43 27.00
CA ARG A 133 -1.86 4.59 27.13
C ARG A 133 -2.50 4.76 25.75
N VAL A 134 -3.71 4.25 25.59
CA VAL A 134 -4.49 4.42 24.35
C VAL A 134 -4.85 5.89 24.17
N VAL A 135 -4.65 6.41 22.96
CA VAL A 135 -5.13 7.73 22.55
C VAL A 135 -6.56 7.59 22.07
N LEU A 136 -7.47 8.30 22.71
CA LEU A 136 -8.85 8.43 22.29
C LEU A 136 -9.03 9.69 21.43
N VAL A 137 -9.90 9.64 20.46
CA VAL A 137 -10.25 10.76 19.58
C VAL A 137 -11.76 10.93 19.55
N ASP A 138 -12.22 12.17 19.55
CA ASP A 138 -13.62 12.51 19.30
C ASP A 138 -13.88 12.75 17.81
N ARG A 139 -15.12 13.05 17.44
CA ARG A 139 -15.53 13.26 16.06
C ARG A 139 -14.90 14.51 15.42
N ASP A 140 -14.46 15.45 16.21
CA ASP A 140 -13.83 16.70 15.74
C ASP A 140 -12.30 16.56 15.62
N GLY A 141 -11.75 15.37 15.93
CA GLY A 141 -10.32 15.07 15.88
C GLY A 141 -9.56 15.50 17.15
N LEU A 142 -10.27 15.88 18.24
CA LEU A 142 -9.62 16.23 19.48
C LEU A 142 -9.20 14.97 20.26
N GLU A 143 -7.92 14.86 20.54
CA GLU A 143 -7.34 13.73 21.25
C GLU A 143 -7.37 13.87 22.77
N SER A 144 -7.53 12.75 23.45
CA SER A 144 -7.44 12.62 24.92
C SER A 144 -6.79 11.28 25.29
N LEU A 145 -6.29 11.17 26.54
CA LEU A 145 -5.69 9.92 27.02
C LEU A 145 -6.73 9.01 27.62
N GLY A 146 -6.83 7.81 27.09
CA GLY A 146 -7.63 6.71 27.60
C GLY A 146 -6.95 5.90 28.70
N GLY A 147 -7.33 4.64 28.84
CA GLY A 147 -6.73 3.68 29.75
C GLY A 147 -5.35 3.16 29.30
N PRO A 148 -4.75 2.24 30.09
CA PRO A 148 -3.55 1.53 29.67
C PRO A 148 -3.79 0.76 28.36
N ALA A 149 -2.77 0.70 27.52
CA ALA A 149 -2.80 -0.13 26.31
C ALA A 149 -2.81 -1.62 26.67
N SER A 150 -3.23 -2.46 25.72
CA SER A 150 -3.19 -3.91 25.88
C SER A 150 -1.74 -4.41 26.01
N ALA A 151 -1.55 -5.54 26.70
CA ALA A 151 -0.22 -6.16 26.83
C ALA A 151 0.38 -6.49 25.43
N ALA A 152 -0.46 -6.87 24.48
CA ALA A 152 -0.03 -7.19 23.11
C ALA A 152 0.45 -5.94 22.36
N ASP A 153 -0.22 -4.80 22.51
CA ASP A 153 0.18 -3.54 21.88
C ASP A 153 1.44 -2.96 22.51
N LEU A 154 1.57 -3.08 23.83
CA LEU A 154 2.79 -2.70 24.55
C LEU A 154 3.99 -3.55 24.11
N THR A 155 3.81 -4.86 23.94
CA THR A 155 4.86 -5.77 23.44
C THR A 155 5.26 -5.38 22.02
N TRP A 156 4.28 -5.07 21.15
CA TRP A 156 4.55 -4.60 19.80
C TRP A 156 5.34 -3.28 19.79
N ALA A 157 4.88 -2.30 20.58
CA ALA A 157 5.54 -1.01 20.73
C ALA A 157 6.98 -1.15 21.23
N GLN A 158 7.20 -1.98 22.25
CA GLN A 158 8.55 -2.23 22.79
C GLN A 158 9.50 -2.86 21.75
N ARG A 159 8.97 -3.74 20.91
CA ARG A 159 9.77 -4.40 19.86
C ARG A 159 10.08 -3.47 18.69
N TRP A 160 9.05 -2.78 18.19
CA TRP A 160 9.13 -2.09 16.90
C TRP A 160 9.25 -0.57 17.01
N TRP A 161 8.93 0.00 18.18
CA TRP A 161 9.01 1.47 18.41
C TRP A 161 9.50 1.78 19.83
N PRO A 162 10.63 1.24 20.28
CA PRO A 162 11.03 1.20 21.69
C PRO A 162 11.29 2.56 22.31
N GLN A 163 11.56 3.60 21.52
CA GLN A 163 11.87 4.95 22.00
C GLN A 163 10.70 5.94 21.77
N GLY A 164 9.62 5.50 21.12
CA GLY A 164 8.52 6.36 20.78
C GLY A 164 7.60 6.61 21.96
N ARG A 165 7.37 7.90 22.30
CA ARG A 165 6.31 8.27 23.23
C ARG A 165 4.94 8.13 22.60
N ARG A 166 4.81 8.50 21.31
CA ARG A 166 3.64 8.27 20.48
C ARG A 166 3.96 7.12 19.51
N VAL A 167 3.11 6.11 19.52
CA VAL A 167 3.30 4.88 18.75
C VAL A 167 2.02 4.57 17.98
N GLU A 168 2.15 4.36 16.69
CA GLU A 168 1.09 3.87 15.80
C GLU A 168 1.28 2.35 15.63
N VAL A 169 0.44 1.57 16.33
CA VAL A 169 0.63 0.11 16.49
C VAL A 169 0.17 -0.64 15.25
N GLY A 170 1.09 -1.22 14.49
CA GLY A 170 0.83 -1.87 13.20
C GLY A 170 0.22 -3.28 13.25
N ARG A 171 -0.20 -3.78 14.40
CA ARG A 171 -0.69 -5.18 14.54
C ARG A 171 -1.87 -5.51 13.65
N SER A 172 -2.82 -4.59 13.48
CA SER A 172 -3.96 -4.76 12.56
C SER A 172 -3.50 -4.97 11.11
N ARG A 173 -2.48 -4.22 10.68
CA ARG A 173 -1.87 -4.30 9.36
C ARG A 173 -1.14 -5.62 9.16
N GLU A 174 -0.37 -6.05 10.17
CA GLU A 174 0.29 -7.37 10.16
C GLU A 174 -0.72 -8.50 10.04
N GLN A 175 -1.86 -8.42 10.75
CA GLN A 175 -2.94 -9.42 10.68
C GLN A 175 -3.62 -9.43 9.31
N ALA A 176 -3.93 -8.25 8.76
CA ALA A 176 -4.52 -8.11 7.43
C ALA A 176 -3.60 -8.69 6.35
N TRP A 177 -2.32 -8.33 6.38
CA TRP A 177 -1.31 -8.81 5.45
C TRP A 177 -1.07 -10.31 5.57
N ALA A 178 -0.86 -10.82 6.78
CA ALA A 178 -0.69 -12.25 7.02
C ALA A 178 -1.90 -13.06 6.54
N GLY A 179 -3.11 -12.53 6.72
CA GLY A 179 -4.35 -13.12 6.20
C GLY A 179 -4.36 -13.19 4.67
N ALA A 180 -3.88 -12.16 3.99
CA ALA A 180 -3.76 -12.13 2.53
C ALA A 180 -2.68 -13.11 2.03
N VAL A 181 -1.49 -13.10 2.64
CA VAL A 181 -0.39 -14.02 2.30
C VAL A 181 -0.77 -15.47 2.49
N ALA A 182 -1.57 -15.80 3.51
CA ALA A 182 -2.05 -17.17 3.77
C ALA A 182 -2.94 -17.73 2.64
N GLN A 183 -3.48 -16.89 1.75
CA GLN A 183 -4.23 -17.32 0.58
C GLN A 183 -3.31 -17.72 -0.60
N VAL A 184 -2.04 -17.34 -0.58
CA VAL A 184 -1.09 -17.71 -1.63
C VAL A 184 -0.63 -19.16 -1.41
N ARG A 185 -1.08 -20.07 -2.23
CA ARG A 185 -0.66 -21.49 -2.19
C ARG A 185 0.77 -21.65 -2.70
N ARG A 186 1.09 -21.02 -3.81
CA ARG A 186 2.43 -20.91 -4.40
C ARG A 186 2.52 -19.62 -5.19
N GLY A 187 3.65 -18.93 -5.10
CA GLY A 187 3.88 -17.72 -5.85
C GLY A 187 4.53 -16.62 -5.01
N LEU A 188 4.14 -15.38 -5.24
CA LEU A 188 4.69 -14.22 -4.56
C LEU A 188 3.55 -13.33 -4.05
N ALA A 189 3.62 -12.91 -2.78
CA ALA A 189 2.83 -11.80 -2.27
C ALA A 189 3.72 -10.56 -2.12
N VAL A 190 3.22 -9.40 -2.56
CA VAL A 190 3.93 -8.11 -2.49
C VAL A 190 3.00 -7.05 -1.93
N ALA A 191 3.39 -6.43 -0.82
CA ALA A 191 2.79 -5.19 -0.36
C ALA A 191 3.70 -4.02 -0.76
N VAL A 192 3.13 -2.99 -1.36
CA VAL A 192 3.82 -1.75 -1.76
C VAL A 192 3.18 -0.61 -1.00
N ASP A 193 3.95 0.05 -0.15
CA ASP A 193 3.38 1.10 0.69
C ASP A 193 4.44 2.12 1.11
N TYR A 194 4.01 3.33 1.47
CA TYR A 194 4.89 4.26 2.13
C TYR A 194 4.98 3.94 3.63
N GLY A 195 6.18 4.02 4.15
CA GLY A 195 6.39 3.53 5.50
C GLY A 195 7.76 3.85 6.05
N HIS A 196 8.10 3.15 7.09
CA HIS A 196 9.35 3.33 7.83
C HIS A 196 9.86 1.99 8.35
N VAL A 197 11.14 1.94 8.66
CA VAL A 197 11.79 0.84 9.40
C VAL A 197 12.29 1.35 10.76
N LEU A 198 12.75 0.45 11.63
CA LEU A 198 13.15 0.76 13.00
C LEU A 198 14.15 1.93 13.11
N GLY A 199 15.11 2.00 12.18
CA GLY A 199 16.09 3.10 12.13
C GLY A 199 15.46 4.48 11.90
N ASP A 200 14.44 4.56 11.06
CA ASP A 200 13.74 5.81 10.74
C ASP A 200 12.93 6.30 11.95
N ARG A 201 12.30 5.36 12.68
CA ARG A 201 11.45 5.69 13.84
C ARG A 201 12.23 6.41 14.93
N ALA A 202 13.46 5.98 15.18
CA ALA A 202 14.33 6.59 16.19
C ALA A 202 14.74 8.04 15.85
N VAL A 203 14.75 8.40 14.57
CA VAL A 203 15.27 9.70 14.10
C VAL A 203 14.15 10.67 13.74
N PHE A 204 13.12 10.21 13.02
CA PHE A 204 12.16 11.10 12.38
C PHE A 204 10.78 11.15 13.05
N PHE A 205 10.32 10.05 13.66
CA PHE A 205 8.91 9.89 14.05
C PHE A 205 8.63 9.98 15.55
N ASP A 206 9.64 10.14 16.39
CA ASP A 206 9.42 10.33 17.84
C ASP A 206 8.61 11.60 18.17
N ARG A 207 8.65 12.60 17.28
CA ARG A 207 8.01 13.91 17.47
C ARG A 207 6.93 14.27 16.46
N ARG A 208 6.73 13.46 15.42
CA ARG A 208 5.75 13.72 14.36
C ARG A 208 4.93 12.47 14.10
N PRO A 209 3.64 12.48 14.46
CA PRO A 209 2.73 11.39 14.09
C PRO A 209 2.71 11.26 12.57
N THR A 210 2.56 10.03 12.08
CA THR A 210 2.38 9.78 10.65
C THR A 210 0.90 9.73 10.28
N LEU A 211 0.02 9.45 11.26
CA LEU A 211 -1.43 9.48 11.07
C LEU A 211 -1.87 10.88 10.63
N THR A 212 -2.50 10.95 9.49
CA THR A 212 -2.93 12.20 8.85
C THR A 212 -4.22 11.97 8.07
N GLY A 213 -4.88 13.07 7.67
CA GLY A 213 -5.99 13.05 6.74
C GLY A 213 -5.57 13.55 5.37
N TYR A 214 -6.29 13.09 4.33
CA TYR A 214 -6.18 13.67 2.99
C TYR A 214 -7.57 14.01 2.44
N ARG A 215 -7.67 15.18 1.80
CA ARG A 215 -8.87 15.66 1.13
C ARG A 215 -8.48 16.48 -0.10
N ASP A 216 -9.05 16.17 -1.26
CA ASP A 216 -8.79 16.88 -2.52
C ASP A 216 -7.30 17.00 -2.84
N GLY A 217 -6.54 15.92 -2.64
CA GLY A 217 -5.09 15.86 -2.91
C GLY A 217 -4.23 16.65 -1.92
N ARG A 218 -4.78 17.10 -0.79
CA ARG A 218 -4.07 17.89 0.23
C ARG A 218 -4.09 17.20 1.58
N GLN A 219 -2.95 17.23 2.25
CA GLN A 219 -2.85 16.79 3.63
C GLN A 219 -3.65 17.75 4.54
N VAL A 220 -4.47 17.17 5.42
CA VAL A 220 -5.30 17.86 6.41
C VAL A 220 -5.11 17.23 7.79
N PRO A 221 -5.49 17.88 8.88
CA PRO A 221 -5.56 17.22 10.19
C PRO A 221 -6.44 15.97 10.12
N PRO A 222 -6.08 14.87 10.80
CA PRO A 222 -6.90 13.66 10.83
C PRO A 222 -8.15 13.89 11.66
N VAL A 223 -9.31 13.85 11.01
CA VAL A 223 -10.64 13.98 11.65
C VAL A 223 -11.47 12.77 11.27
N PRO A 224 -11.91 11.93 12.26
CA PRO A 224 -12.60 10.67 11.96
C PRO A 224 -14.11 10.88 11.76
N ASP A 225 -14.47 11.76 10.83
CA ASP A 225 -15.86 12.14 10.49
C ASP A 225 -16.35 11.62 9.14
N GLY A 226 -15.49 10.87 8.41
CA GLY A 226 -15.78 10.33 7.09
C GLY A 226 -15.56 11.32 5.93
N THR A 227 -15.05 12.53 6.19
CA THR A 227 -14.86 13.57 5.16
C THR A 227 -13.45 13.62 4.57
N CYS A 228 -12.52 12.83 5.10
CA CYS A 228 -11.16 12.70 4.59
C CYS A 228 -10.71 11.24 4.69
N ASP A 229 -9.79 10.88 3.84
CA ASP A 229 -9.05 9.64 3.98
C ASP A 229 -8.11 9.74 5.17
N LEU A 230 -8.05 8.69 6.00
CA LEU A 230 -7.23 8.62 7.20
C LEU A 230 -6.15 7.57 7.02
N THR A 231 -4.93 8.01 6.89
CA THR A 231 -3.80 7.15 6.56
C THR A 231 -2.64 7.34 7.54
N ALA A 232 -1.81 6.33 7.70
CA ALA A 232 -0.59 6.39 8.49
C ALA A 232 0.51 5.53 7.85
N HIS A 233 1.77 5.90 8.04
CA HIS A 233 2.89 5.14 7.51
C HIS A 233 2.94 3.70 8.01
N VAL A 234 3.33 2.77 7.16
CA VAL A 234 3.42 1.35 7.48
C VAL A 234 4.77 1.02 8.13
N ALA A 235 4.75 0.23 9.21
CA ALA A 235 5.95 -0.32 9.82
C ALA A 235 6.44 -1.52 9.00
N LEU A 236 7.18 -1.26 7.92
CA LEU A 236 7.53 -2.23 6.87
C LEU A 236 8.35 -3.43 7.38
N ASP A 237 9.24 -3.20 8.32
CA ASP A 237 10.05 -4.25 8.94
C ASP A 237 9.21 -5.16 9.86
N ALA A 238 8.24 -4.60 10.58
CA ALA A 238 7.29 -5.38 11.38
C ALA A 238 6.38 -6.21 10.47
N LEU A 239 5.89 -5.60 9.39
CA LEU A 239 5.08 -6.28 8.37
C LEU A 239 5.83 -7.44 7.72
N ALA A 240 7.09 -7.22 7.32
CA ALA A 240 7.95 -8.26 6.75
C ALA A 240 8.19 -9.41 7.74
N ALA A 241 8.49 -9.09 8.99
CA ALA A 241 8.74 -10.09 10.03
C ALA A 241 7.50 -10.94 10.33
N SER A 242 6.29 -10.37 10.26
CA SER A 242 5.03 -11.09 10.53
C SER A 242 4.68 -12.12 9.45
N SER A 243 5.19 -11.95 8.24
CA SER A 243 4.87 -12.78 7.07
C SER A 243 6.06 -13.57 6.52
N GLY A 244 7.23 -13.51 7.18
CA GLY A 244 8.45 -14.15 6.68
C GLY A 244 9.00 -13.52 5.40
N GLY A 245 8.62 -12.28 5.14
CA GLY A 245 9.03 -11.51 3.96
C GLY A 245 10.31 -10.69 4.20
N ARG A 246 10.71 -9.96 3.16
CA ARG A 246 11.79 -8.97 3.23
C ARG A 246 11.34 -7.62 2.68
N VAL A 247 12.01 -6.56 3.14
CA VAL A 247 11.77 -5.20 2.63
C VAL A 247 12.77 -4.87 1.52
N LEU A 248 12.27 -4.29 0.44
CA LEU A 248 13.04 -3.73 -0.67
C LEU A 248 12.52 -2.33 -0.98
N ALA A 249 13.40 -1.36 -1.20
CA ALA A 249 12.94 -0.03 -1.63
C ALA A 249 12.29 -0.09 -3.02
N GLN A 250 11.19 0.64 -3.26
CA GLN A 250 10.51 0.68 -4.55
C GLN A 250 11.46 1.02 -5.70
N ARG A 251 12.31 2.02 -5.50
CA ARG A 251 13.35 2.35 -6.47
C ARG A 251 14.17 1.15 -6.89
N GLU A 252 14.61 0.34 -5.93
CA GLU A 252 15.44 -0.83 -6.20
C GLU A 252 14.63 -1.93 -6.91
N ALA A 253 13.42 -2.20 -6.46
CA ALA A 253 12.52 -3.15 -7.11
C ALA A 253 12.25 -2.78 -8.58
N LEU A 254 11.92 -1.51 -8.84
CA LEU A 254 11.64 -1.02 -10.18
C LEU A 254 12.87 -1.07 -11.10
N LEU A 255 14.06 -0.75 -10.58
CA LEU A 255 15.31 -0.88 -11.36
C LEU A 255 15.59 -2.35 -11.73
N ARG A 256 15.40 -3.30 -10.80
CA ARG A 256 15.53 -4.75 -11.07
C ARG A 256 14.49 -5.23 -12.10
N LEU A 257 13.33 -4.61 -12.13
CA LEU A 257 12.30 -4.85 -13.14
C LEU A 257 12.55 -4.08 -14.45
N GLY A 258 13.71 -3.44 -14.62
CA GLY A 258 14.12 -2.77 -15.84
C GLY A 258 13.42 -1.44 -16.11
N VAL A 259 12.95 -0.76 -15.06
CA VAL A 259 12.48 0.63 -15.19
C VAL A 259 13.70 1.54 -15.35
N ASP A 260 13.73 2.29 -16.45
CA ASP A 260 14.82 3.19 -16.80
C ASP A 260 14.30 4.61 -17.03
N ALA A 261 14.91 5.57 -16.33
CA ALA A 261 14.61 6.99 -16.43
C ALA A 261 15.61 7.75 -17.34
N THR A 262 16.43 7.02 -18.11
CA THR A 262 17.40 7.63 -19.01
C THR A 262 16.70 8.43 -20.10
N ALA A 263 17.08 9.71 -20.22
CA ALA A 263 16.52 10.57 -21.26
C ALA A 263 16.91 10.08 -22.66
N PRO A 264 16.00 10.16 -23.65
CA PRO A 264 16.30 9.73 -25.02
C PRO A 264 17.38 10.60 -25.65
N PRO A 265 18.15 10.03 -26.63
CA PRO A 265 19.18 10.77 -27.35
C PRO A 265 18.61 12.02 -28.03
N ARG A 266 19.29 13.17 -27.88
CA ARG A 266 18.84 14.45 -28.47
C ARG A 266 18.72 14.39 -30.00
N SER A 267 19.47 13.53 -30.68
CA SER A 267 19.36 13.32 -32.13
C SER A 267 17.95 12.94 -32.58
N LEU A 268 17.20 12.20 -31.75
CA LEU A 268 15.82 11.82 -32.06
C LEU A 268 14.88 13.05 -32.10
N SER A 269 15.20 14.13 -31.42
CA SER A 269 14.34 15.35 -31.46
C SER A 269 14.27 15.97 -32.85
N THR A 270 15.27 15.69 -33.71
CA THR A 270 15.32 16.16 -35.10
C THR A 270 14.87 15.10 -36.09
N SER A 271 15.26 13.84 -35.87
CA SER A 271 14.94 12.72 -36.81
C SER A 271 13.53 12.17 -36.64
N ASP A 272 13.02 12.09 -35.40
CA ASP A 272 11.65 11.66 -35.07
C ASP A 272 11.13 12.40 -33.81
N PRO A 273 10.64 13.62 -33.95
CA PRO A 273 10.21 14.44 -32.83
C PRO A 273 9.06 13.83 -32.00
N ARG A 274 8.15 13.09 -32.66
CA ARG A 274 7.00 12.46 -31.97
C ARG A 274 7.48 11.32 -31.07
N HIS A 275 8.34 10.46 -31.59
CA HIS A 275 8.94 9.39 -30.81
C HIS A 275 9.83 9.91 -29.68
N TYR A 276 10.61 10.98 -29.93
CA TYR A 276 11.39 11.66 -28.90
C TYR A 276 10.53 12.13 -27.73
N LEU A 277 9.40 12.79 -28.01
CA LEU A 277 8.49 13.29 -26.97
C LEU A 277 7.85 12.14 -26.17
N ALA A 278 7.44 11.06 -26.81
CA ALA A 278 6.90 9.88 -26.14
C ALA A 278 7.93 9.24 -25.20
N LEU A 279 9.18 9.06 -25.65
CA LEU A 279 10.26 8.54 -24.81
C LEU A 279 10.63 9.48 -23.66
N LEU A 280 10.63 10.79 -23.88
CA LEU A 280 10.92 11.79 -22.86
C LEU A 280 9.82 11.79 -21.77
N GLN A 281 8.55 11.70 -22.17
CA GLN A 281 7.45 11.57 -21.22
C GLN A 281 7.59 10.29 -20.38
N ARG A 282 7.90 9.16 -21.02
CA ARG A 282 8.14 7.88 -20.32
C ARG A 282 9.32 7.98 -19.34
N ALA A 283 10.44 8.58 -19.76
CA ALA A 283 11.59 8.78 -18.87
C ALA A 283 11.25 9.69 -17.68
N SER A 284 10.42 10.73 -17.89
CA SER A 284 9.93 11.59 -16.82
C SER A 284 9.05 10.84 -15.81
N GLN A 285 8.15 9.99 -16.30
CA GLN A 285 7.30 9.13 -15.46
C GLN A 285 8.14 8.12 -14.67
N ALA A 286 9.12 7.49 -15.31
CA ALA A 286 10.05 6.59 -14.64
C ALA A 286 10.87 7.32 -13.56
N ALA A 287 11.33 8.54 -13.84
CA ALA A 287 12.07 9.36 -12.89
C ALA A 287 11.25 9.69 -11.64
N GLU A 288 9.94 9.97 -11.78
CA GLU A 288 9.01 10.20 -10.66
C GLU A 288 8.88 8.95 -9.78
N LEU A 289 8.69 7.78 -10.38
CA LEU A 289 8.61 6.50 -9.67
C LEU A 289 9.93 6.12 -8.97
N LEU A 290 11.06 6.60 -9.46
CA LEU A 290 12.39 6.34 -8.92
C LEU A 290 12.90 7.43 -7.97
N ASP A 291 12.20 8.56 -7.78
CA ASP A 291 12.63 9.64 -6.89
C ASP A 291 12.51 9.21 -5.42
N ARG A 292 13.66 9.15 -4.74
CA ARG A 292 13.76 8.77 -3.32
C ARG A 292 13.04 9.71 -2.35
N ARG A 293 12.64 10.90 -2.78
CA ARG A 293 11.91 11.87 -1.96
C ARG A 293 10.40 11.75 -2.05
N THR A 294 9.92 10.92 -2.99
CA THR A 294 8.51 10.68 -3.27
C THR A 294 8.26 9.18 -3.43
N LEU A 295 7.64 8.74 -4.51
CA LEU A 295 7.23 7.35 -4.76
C LEU A 295 8.39 6.33 -4.67
N GLY A 296 9.60 6.70 -5.07
CA GLY A 296 10.78 5.83 -4.98
C GLY A 296 11.24 5.49 -3.55
N SER A 297 10.69 6.17 -2.53
CA SER A 297 10.91 5.88 -1.11
C SER A 297 9.96 4.83 -0.54
N PHE A 298 8.92 4.44 -1.27
CA PHE A 298 8.00 3.38 -0.83
C PHE A 298 8.77 2.08 -0.59
N GLY A 299 8.23 1.25 0.28
CA GLY A 299 8.78 -0.08 0.56
C GLY A 299 7.93 -1.17 -0.08
N TRP A 300 8.61 -2.15 -0.64
CA TRP A 300 8.03 -3.40 -1.09
C TRP A 300 8.32 -4.47 -0.04
N VAL A 301 7.28 -5.07 0.51
CA VAL A 301 7.41 -6.27 1.35
C VAL A 301 7.12 -7.48 0.48
N LEU A 302 8.16 -8.28 0.21
CA LEU A 302 8.11 -9.44 -0.67
C LEU A 302 8.04 -10.72 0.16
N CYS A 303 7.02 -11.54 -0.06
CA CYS A 303 6.78 -12.81 0.63
C CYS A 303 6.66 -13.92 -0.41
N PRO A 304 7.76 -14.59 -0.80
CA PRO A 304 7.74 -15.74 -1.69
C PRO A 304 7.17 -16.97 -0.96
N VAL A 305 6.29 -17.71 -1.63
CA VAL A 305 5.64 -18.92 -1.10
C VAL A 305 5.88 -20.07 -2.06
N GLY A 306 6.73 -21.03 -1.67
CA GLY A 306 7.04 -22.21 -2.47
C GLY A 306 7.79 -21.91 -3.79
N ILE A 307 8.36 -20.72 -3.91
CA ILE A 307 9.29 -20.32 -4.99
C ILE A 307 10.46 -19.55 -4.39
N GLU A 308 11.52 -19.39 -5.14
CA GLU A 308 12.55 -18.41 -4.82
C GLU A 308 12.06 -16.99 -5.11
N ASP A 309 12.60 -15.99 -4.38
CA ASP A 309 12.26 -14.59 -4.63
C ASP A 309 12.79 -14.15 -6.01
N PRO A 310 11.91 -13.79 -6.96
CA PRO A 310 12.33 -13.44 -8.32
C PRO A 310 13.12 -12.13 -8.40
N LEU A 311 13.16 -11.36 -7.32
CA LEU A 311 13.95 -10.13 -7.21
C LEU A 311 15.19 -10.31 -6.31
N LEU A 312 15.57 -11.53 -5.95
CA LEU A 312 16.84 -11.86 -5.31
C LEU A 312 17.91 -12.00 -6.40
N GLY A 313 18.46 -10.92 -6.84
CA GLY A 313 19.55 -10.92 -7.81
C GLY A 313 20.52 -9.80 -7.52
#